data_b29742e324cdcf27b587dd9667afe4ac
#
_entry.id   b29742e324cdcf27b587dd9667afe4ac
#
_cell.length_a   1.000
_cell.length_b   1.000
_cell.length_c   1.000
_cell.angle_alpha   90.00
_cell.angle_beta   90.00
_cell.angle_gamma   90.00
#
_symmetry.space_group_name_H-M   'P 1'
#
loop_
_entity.id
_entity.type
_entity.pdbx_description
1 polymer ?
#
loop_
_entity_poly.entity_id
_entity_poly.type
_entity_poly.pdbx_seq_one_letter_code
_entity_poly.pdbx_strand_id
1 'polypeptide(L)'
;MKKNCITFFASIIIILSALLITAFSAGTLGGFGGDNSGVVTAEYLRIHIRADSNEDAAQRVKYEIRDEVVDFLIPVLAVAHDKEAAKAAIRRNFDGIEAVADKALSRRGFGYRAKAELKKEYFPSRVYDGVTLPAGEYEALILCLGSGEGNNWWCVAYPPLCFSTAGGKNVAYKSLILERIAEWKARRNGD
;
A
#
# COMPACT_ATOMS: atom_id res chain seq x y z
N MET A 1 7.56 -20.30 74.38
CA MET A 1 7.30 -19.05 73.69
C MET A 1 8.09 -18.84 72.37
N LYS A 2 9.11 -19.62 71.98
CA LYS A 2 9.91 -19.47 70.78
C LYS A 2 9.28 -20.10 69.52
N LYS A 3 8.42 -21.10 69.59
CA LYS A 3 7.82 -21.83 68.47
C LYS A 3 6.72 -21.02 67.73
N ASN A 4 5.98 -20.17 68.42
CA ASN A 4 4.89 -19.40 67.87
C ASN A 4 5.37 -18.16 67.02
N CYS A 5 6.60 -17.67 67.28
CA CYS A 5 7.17 -16.57 66.59
C CYS A 5 7.62 -16.97 65.16
N ILE A 6 8.21 -18.16 65.00
CA ILE A 6 8.70 -18.69 63.72
C ILE A 6 7.55 -18.98 62.77
N THR A 7 6.44 -19.53 63.25
CA THR A 7 5.25 -19.81 62.46
C THR A 7 4.57 -18.50 62.00
N PHE A 8 4.59 -17.46 62.79
CA PHE A 8 4.02 -16.15 62.43
C PHE A 8 4.82 -15.45 61.33
N PHE A 9 6.17 -15.48 61.43
CA PHE A 9 7.05 -14.92 60.38
C PHE A 9 6.98 -15.73 59.08
N ALA A 10 6.88 -17.06 59.14
CA ALA A 10 6.72 -17.89 57.95
C ALA A 10 5.40 -17.62 57.23
N SER A 11 4.29 -17.41 57.94
CA SER A 11 2.99 -17.05 57.35
C SER A 11 3.00 -15.67 56.67
N ILE A 12 3.68 -14.67 57.23
CA ILE A 12 3.81 -13.34 56.65
C ILE A 12 4.63 -13.37 55.34
N ILE A 13 5.70 -14.16 55.31
CA ILE A 13 6.53 -14.30 54.08
C ILE A 13 5.74 -14.97 52.95
N ILE A 14 4.92 -15.98 53.26
CA ILE A 14 4.08 -16.64 52.25
C ILE A 14 2.99 -15.70 51.73
N ILE A 15 2.38 -14.88 52.57
CA ILE A 15 1.36 -13.91 52.16
C ILE A 15 2.00 -12.79 51.32
N LEU A 16 3.17 -12.30 51.69
CA LEU A 16 3.91 -11.29 50.88
C LEU A 16 4.38 -11.84 49.55
N SER A 17 4.82 -13.09 49.47
CA SER A 17 5.20 -13.70 48.18
C SER A 17 3.99 -13.95 47.30
N ALA A 18 2.83 -14.32 47.83
CA ALA A 18 1.59 -14.47 47.07
C ALA A 18 1.09 -13.12 46.52
N LEU A 19 1.20 -12.03 47.29
CA LEU A 19 0.86 -10.67 46.84
C LEU A 19 1.82 -10.17 45.76
N LEU A 20 3.11 -10.50 45.79
CA LEU A 20 4.06 -10.16 44.72
C LEU A 20 3.76 -10.93 43.42
N ILE A 21 3.35 -12.20 43.52
CA ILE A 21 3.01 -13.01 42.34
C ILE A 21 1.72 -12.49 41.69
N THR A 22 0.73 -12.06 42.46
CA THR A 22 -0.51 -11.48 41.91
C THR A 22 -0.28 -10.09 41.29
N ALA A 23 0.64 -9.29 41.83
CA ALA A 23 1.03 -8.00 41.25
C ALA A 23 1.81 -8.16 39.93
N PHE A 24 2.60 -9.24 39.79
CA PHE A 24 3.34 -9.53 38.58
C PHE A 24 2.46 -10.13 37.46
N SER A 25 1.38 -10.86 37.82
CA SER A 25 0.41 -11.37 36.83
C SER A 25 -0.65 -10.35 36.38
N ALA A 26 -0.80 -9.23 37.08
CA ALA A 26 -1.63 -8.11 36.68
C ALA A 26 -0.84 -7.04 35.90
N GLY A 27 0.46 -7.21 35.70
CA GLY A 27 1.25 -6.50 34.70
C GLY A 27 0.75 -6.92 33.34
N THR A 28 -0.24 -6.22 32.86
CA THR A 28 -0.70 -6.24 31.49
C THR A 28 0.53 -6.30 30.59
N LEU A 29 0.71 -7.43 29.89
CA LEU A 29 1.25 -7.44 28.56
C LEU A 29 0.28 -6.60 27.72
N GLY A 30 0.28 -5.29 27.95
CA GLY A 30 -0.17 -4.32 26.99
C GLY A 30 0.75 -4.53 25.80
N GLY A 31 0.30 -5.35 24.87
CA GLY A 31 0.89 -5.41 23.57
C GLY A 31 0.93 -3.98 23.05
N PHE A 32 2.12 -3.44 22.93
CA PHE A 32 2.41 -2.31 22.05
C PHE A 32 2.25 -2.78 20.60
N GLY A 33 1.09 -3.31 20.30
CA GLY A 33 0.55 -3.36 18.96
C GLY A 33 -0.17 -2.05 18.73
N GLY A 34 0.58 -0.95 18.72
CA GLY A 34 0.09 0.25 18.07
C GLY A 34 -0.23 -0.18 16.65
N ASP A 35 -1.50 -0.11 16.28
CA ASP A 35 -1.94 -0.33 14.91
C ASP A 35 -1.34 0.78 14.04
N ASN A 36 -0.09 0.57 13.60
CA ASN A 36 0.61 1.45 12.67
C ASN A 36 0.03 1.34 11.24
N SER A 37 -1.00 0.52 11.04
CA SER A 37 -1.61 0.31 9.73
C SER A 37 -2.16 1.63 9.16
N GLY A 38 -2.77 2.47 9.99
CA GLY A 38 -3.28 3.78 9.59
C GLY A 38 -2.19 4.76 9.16
N VAL A 39 -1.04 4.75 9.81
CA VAL A 39 0.11 5.62 9.43
C VAL A 39 0.73 5.12 8.14
N VAL A 40 0.92 3.82 8.00
CA VAL A 40 1.49 3.22 6.78
C VAL A 40 0.58 3.46 5.57
N THR A 41 -0.75 3.30 5.71
CA THR A 41 -1.68 3.54 4.60
C THR A 41 -1.71 5.01 4.17
N ALA A 42 -1.47 5.95 5.10
CA ALA A 42 -1.44 7.38 4.82
C ALA A 42 -0.27 7.81 3.91
N GLU A 43 0.86 7.09 3.94
CA GLU A 43 2.05 7.44 3.16
C GLU A 43 1.96 7.06 1.68
N TYR A 44 1.14 6.06 1.35
CA TYR A 44 1.10 5.49 0.01
C TYR A 44 -0.11 5.97 -0.79
N LEU A 45 0.13 6.25 -2.07
CA LEU A 45 -0.92 6.34 -3.08
C LEU A 45 -0.88 5.05 -3.91
N ARG A 46 -2.00 4.32 -3.93
CA ARG A 46 -2.09 3.05 -4.64
C ARG A 46 -2.58 3.26 -6.08
N ILE A 47 -2.44 2.22 -6.89
CA ILE A 47 -3.07 2.13 -8.21
C ILE A 47 -3.77 0.78 -8.33
N HIS A 48 -4.98 0.80 -8.87
CA HIS A 48 -5.83 -0.36 -9.05
C HIS A 48 -6.45 -0.33 -10.45
N ILE A 49 -6.20 -1.35 -11.26
CA ILE A 49 -6.83 -1.51 -12.58
C ILE A 49 -7.78 -2.70 -12.50
N ARG A 50 -9.04 -2.47 -12.82
CA ARG A 50 -10.12 -3.46 -12.85
C ARG A 50 -10.44 -3.84 -14.28
N ALA A 51 -10.37 -5.12 -14.62
CA ALA A 51 -10.82 -5.59 -15.91
C ALA A 51 -12.34 -5.55 -16.00
N ASP A 52 -12.87 -5.49 -17.22
CA ASP A 52 -14.31 -5.62 -17.48
C ASP A 52 -14.84 -6.97 -17.01
N SER A 53 -14.16 -8.06 -17.35
CA SER A 53 -14.54 -9.42 -17.01
C SER A 53 -13.34 -10.33 -16.77
N ASN A 54 -13.59 -11.59 -16.41
CA ASN A 54 -12.54 -12.61 -16.24
C ASN A 54 -12.20 -13.37 -17.54
N GLU A 55 -12.77 -12.98 -18.66
CA GLU A 55 -12.42 -13.56 -19.95
C GLU A 55 -10.95 -13.28 -20.28
N ASP A 56 -10.29 -14.24 -20.92
CA ASP A 56 -8.89 -14.17 -21.28
C ASP A 56 -8.54 -12.91 -22.08
N ALA A 57 -9.42 -12.47 -22.98
CA ALA A 57 -9.22 -11.28 -23.78
C ALA A 57 -9.23 -10.01 -22.90
N ALA A 58 -10.20 -9.90 -21.97
CA ALA A 58 -10.30 -8.79 -21.03
C ALA A 58 -9.11 -8.75 -20.07
N GLN A 59 -8.65 -9.91 -19.61
CA GLN A 59 -7.47 -9.99 -18.76
C GLN A 59 -6.18 -9.62 -19.50
N ARG A 60 -6.00 -10.05 -20.76
CA ARG A 60 -4.83 -9.67 -21.58
C ARG A 60 -4.78 -8.18 -21.85
N VAL A 61 -5.88 -7.56 -22.27
CA VAL A 61 -5.91 -6.12 -22.54
C VAL A 61 -5.68 -5.29 -21.29
N LYS A 62 -6.15 -5.74 -20.11
CA LYS A 62 -5.84 -5.11 -18.83
C LYS A 62 -4.33 -5.01 -18.59
N TYR A 63 -3.57 -6.07 -18.85
CA TYR A 63 -2.11 -6.02 -18.68
C TYR A 63 -1.41 -5.14 -19.71
N GLU A 64 -1.91 -5.08 -20.94
CA GLU A 64 -1.42 -4.14 -21.95
C GLU A 64 -1.69 -2.68 -21.52
N ILE A 65 -2.90 -2.39 -21.06
CA ILE A 65 -3.29 -1.08 -20.54
C ILE A 65 -2.44 -0.71 -19.30
N ARG A 66 -2.20 -1.65 -18.41
CA ARG A 66 -1.30 -1.44 -17.26
C ARG A 66 0.05 -0.89 -17.72
N ASP A 67 0.67 -1.54 -18.69
CA ASP A 67 2.02 -1.16 -19.14
C ASP A 67 2.02 0.22 -19.79
N GLU A 68 1.02 0.53 -20.62
CA GLU A 68 0.89 1.84 -21.28
C GLU A 68 0.54 2.96 -20.29
N VAL A 69 -0.31 2.70 -19.31
CA VAL A 69 -0.65 3.67 -18.25
C VAL A 69 0.54 3.92 -17.32
N VAL A 70 1.30 2.88 -16.99
CA VAL A 70 2.53 3.03 -16.21
C VAL A 70 3.55 3.88 -16.98
N ASP A 71 3.77 3.60 -18.26
CA ASP A 71 4.67 4.40 -19.12
C ASP A 71 4.22 5.87 -19.21
N PHE A 72 2.92 6.12 -19.31
CA PHE A 72 2.35 7.46 -19.29
C PHE A 72 2.56 8.18 -17.96
N LEU A 73 2.40 7.47 -16.84
CA LEU A 73 2.52 8.02 -15.49
C LEU A 73 3.97 8.25 -15.05
N ILE A 74 4.95 7.59 -15.64
CA ILE A 74 6.38 7.76 -15.29
C ILE A 74 6.80 9.23 -15.28
N PRO A 75 6.67 10.01 -16.37
CA PRO A 75 7.03 11.44 -16.37
C PRO A 75 6.15 12.28 -15.45
N VAL A 76 4.88 11.92 -15.28
CA VAL A 76 3.91 12.64 -14.45
C VAL A 76 4.30 12.54 -12.96
N LEU A 77 4.74 11.38 -12.52
CA LEU A 77 5.06 11.10 -11.13
C LEU A 77 6.54 11.34 -10.77
N ALA A 78 7.43 11.36 -11.75
CA ALA A 78 8.86 11.60 -11.51
C ALA A 78 9.15 12.95 -10.83
N VAL A 79 8.29 13.95 -11.05
CA VAL A 79 8.43 15.30 -10.48
C VAL A 79 7.65 15.50 -9.18
N ALA A 80 6.86 14.51 -8.75
CA ALA A 80 6.13 14.60 -7.50
C ALA A 80 7.07 14.42 -6.30
N HIS A 81 7.04 15.36 -5.37
CA HIS A 81 7.90 15.34 -4.17
C HIS A 81 7.20 14.76 -2.95
N ASP A 82 5.87 14.64 -2.98
CA ASP A 82 5.05 14.03 -1.95
C ASP A 82 3.77 13.39 -2.54
N LYS A 83 3.00 12.72 -1.69
CA LYS A 83 1.77 12.05 -2.09
C LYS A 83 0.70 13.02 -2.62
N GLU A 84 0.58 14.20 -2.02
CA GLU A 84 -0.42 15.19 -2.45
C GLU A 84 -0.08 15.78 -3.83
N ALA A 85 1.21 16.04 -4.09
CA ALA A 85 1.69 16.43 -5.42
C ALA A 85 1.41 15.34 -6.46
N ALA A 86 1.63 14.06 -6.11
CA ALA A 86 1.32 12.92 -6.97
C ALA A 86 -0.18 12.83 -7.28
N LYS A 87 -1.06 12.98 -6.26
CA LYS A 87 -2.52 13.00 -6.43
C LYS A 87 -2.96 14.14 -7.34
N ALA A 88 -2.42 15.34 -7.11
CA ALA A 88 -2.74 16.51 -7.93
C ALA A 88 -2.28 16.31 -9.38
N ALA A 89 -1.10 15.72 -9.59
CA ALA A 89 -0.61 15.40 -10.93
C ALA A 89 -1.50 14.37 -11.64
N ILE A 90 -1.88 13.28 -10.96
CA ILE A 90 -2.80 12.27 -11.50
C ILE A 90 -4.15 12.89 -11.87
N ARG A 91 -4.76 13.72 -10.98
CA ARG A 91 -6.04 14.37 -11.29
C ARG A 91 -6.00 15.20 -12.54
N ARG A 92 -4.94 15.99 -12.75
CA ARG A 92 -4.77 16.81 -13.98
C ARG A 92 -4.60 16.00 -15.24
N ASN A 93 -4.32 14.70 -15.11
CA ASN A 93 -4.04 13.79 -16.21
C ASN A 93 -5.10 12.68 -16.39
N PHE A 94 -6.27 12.77 -15.74
CA PHE A 94 -7.32 11.75 -15.90
C PHE A 94 -7.68 11.50 -17.36
N ASP A 95 -7.94 12.56 -18.12
CA ASP A 95 -8.27 12.45 -19.56
C ASP A 95 -7.16 11.75 -20.35
N GLY A 96 -5.90 12.04 -20.03
CA GLY A 96 -4.75 11.38 -20.65
C GLY A 96 -4.66 9.89 -20.28
N ILE A 97 -4.90 9.53 -19.02
CA ILE A 97 -4.92 8.14 -18.54
C ILE A 97 -6.06 7.37 -19.24
N GLU A 98 -7.26 7.94 -19.28
CA GLU A 98 -8.42 7.35 -19.95
C GLU A 98 -8.17 7.20 -21.46
N ALA A 99 -7.59 8.22 -22.12
CA ALA A 99 -7.29 8.17 -23.55
C ALA A 99 -6.26 7.09 -23.90
N VAL A 100 -5.22 6.89 -23.07
CA VAL A 100 -4.24 5.80 -23.26
C VAL A 100 -4.93 4.44 -23.14
N ALA A 101 -5.76 4.24 -22.13
CA ALA A 101 -6.49 2.99 -21.92
C ALA A 101 -7.51 2.74 -23.06
N ASP A 102 -8.28 3.74 -23.44
CA ASP A 102 -9.28 3.67 -24.51
C ASP A 102 -8.66 3.34 -25.86
N LYS A 103 -7.47 3.87 -26.14
CA LYS A 103 -6.71 3.54 -27.35
C LYS A 103 -6.33 2.07 -27.39
N ALA A 104 -5.88 1.50 -26.27
CA ALA A 104 -5.57 0.08 -26.17
C ALA A 104 -6.83 -0.79 -26.33
N LEU A 105 -7.93 -0.42 -25.66
CA LEU A 105 -9.23 -1.09 -25.82
C LEU A 105 -9.68 -1.11 -27.28
N SER A 106 -9.67 0.04 -27.94
CA SER A 106 -10.08 0.16 -29.35
C SER A 106 -9.20 -0.67 -30.29
N ARG A 107 -7.87 -0.70 -30.08
CA ARG A 107 -6.95 -1.55 -30.87
C ARG A 107 -7.28 -3.05 -30.76
N ARG A 108 -7.85 -3.46 -29.63
CA ARG A 108 -8.26 -4.85 -29.36
C ARG A 108 -9.72 -5.14 -29.68
N GLY A 109 -10.46 -4.15 -30.22
CA GLY A 109 -11.84 -4.32 -30.65
C GLY A 109 -12.88 -4.28 -29.52
N PHE A 110 -12.50 -3.78 -28.33
CA PHE A 110 -13.44 -3.58 -27.23
C PHE A 110 -14.28 -2.32 -27.43
N GLY A 111 -15.59 -2.42 -27.21
CA GLY A 111 -16.55 -1.32 -27.36
C GLY A 111 -16.77 -0.49 -26.10
N TYR A 112 -16.27 -0.93 -24.94
CA TYR A 112 -16.36 -0.19 -23.70
C TYR A 112 -15.16 0.74 -23.48
N ARG A 113 -15.29 1.63 -22.50
CA ARG A 113 -14.27 2.63 -22.19
C ARG A 113 -13.68 2.45 -20.81
N ALA A 114 -12.54 3.12 -20.61
CA ALA A 114 -11.90 3.25 -19.32
C ALA A 114 -12.45 4.46 -18.56
N LYS A 115 -12.49 4.35 -17.20
CA LYS A 115 -12.82 5.44 -16.29
C LYS A 115 -11.79 5.53 -15.20
N ALA A 116 -11.17 6.71 -15.03
CA ALA A 116 -10.20 6.99 -13.98
C ALA A 116 -10.84 7.80 -12.85
N GLU A 117 -10.55 7.43 -11.62
CA GLU A 117 -10.97 8.18 -10.42
C GLU A 117 -9.92 8.09 -9.31
N LEU A 118 -9.88 9.08 -8.42
CA LEU A 118 -9.13 9.02 -7.16
C LEU A 118 -10.11 8.88 -6.01
N LYS A 119 -10.02 7.78 -5.29
CA LYS A 119 -10.85 7.52 -4.08
C LYS A 119 -10.11 6.68 -3.05
N LYS A 120 -10.69 6.57 -1.86
CA LYS A 120 -10.28 5.56 -0.89
C LYS A 120 -10.87 4.21 -1.24
N GLU A 121 -10.05 3.16 -1.13
CA GLU A 121 -10.46 1.79 -1.40
C GLU A 121 -9.66 0.82 -0.54
N TYR A 122 -10.29 -0.31 -0.20
CA TYR A 122 -9.63 -1.39 0.54
C TYR A 122 -8.71 -2.20 -0.36
N PHE A 123 -7.46 -2.37 0.07
CA PHE A 123 -6.44 -3.18 -0.60
C PHE A 123 -6.03 -4.36 0.29
N PRO A 124 -5.85 -5.55 -0.28
CA PRO A 124 -5.25 -6.66 0.43
C PRO A 124 -3.76 -6.39 0.72
N SER A 125 -3.20 -7.11 1.69
CA SER A 125 -1.75 -7.07 1.94
C SER A 125 -0.97 -7.54 0.72
N ARG A 126 0.10 -6.81 0.37
CA ARG A 126 0.96 -7.08 -0.79
C ARG A 126 2.40 -6.70 -0.49
N VAL A 127 3.33 -7.40 -1.15
CA VAL A 127 4.76 -7.10 -1.09
C VAL A 127 5.22 -6.53 -2.43
N TYR A 128 5.93 -5.40 -2.39
CA TYR A 128 6.50 -4.71 -3.55
C TYR A 128 7.95 -4.36 -3.26
N ASP A 129 8.88 -4.90 -4.05
CA ASP A 129 10.33 -4.63 -3.92
C ASP A 129 10.85 -4.75 -2.47
N GLY A 130 10.41 -5.83 -1.77
CA GLY A 130 10.76 -6.08 -0.37
C GLY A 130 10.00 -5.25 0.66
N VAL A 131 9.13 -4.33 0.24
CA VAL A 131 8.26 -3.53 1.13
C VAL A 131 6.90 -4.20 1.25
N THR A 132 6.55 -4.63 2.46
CA THR A 132 5.22 -5.17 2.75
C THR A 132 4.25 -4.03 3.06
N LEU A 133 3.18 -3.91 2.28
CA LEU A 133 2.07 -3.03 2.56
C LEU A 133 0.93 -3.86 3.20
N PRO A 134 0.47 -3.49 4.40
CA PRO A 134 -0.60 -4.21 5.08
C PRO A 134 -1.92 -4.08 4.32
N ALA A 135 -2.87 -4.94 4.62
CA ALA A 135 -4.24 -4.77 4.20
C ALA A 135 -4.85 -3.53 4.88
N GLY A 136 -5.68 -2.79 4.15
CA GLY A 136 -6.29 -1.57 4.70
C GLY A 136 -6.87 -0.65 3.63
N GLU A 137 -7.42 0.47 4.06
CA GLU A 137 -7.91 1.53 3.18
C GLU A 137 -6.77 2.44 2.74
N TYR A 138 -6.65 2.63 1.44
CA TYR A 138 -5.67 3.50 0.80
C TYR A 138 -6.35 4.47 -0.14
N GLU A 139 -5.82 5.68 -0.24
CA GLU A 139 -6.11 6.53 -1.39
C GLU A 139 -5.48 5.90 -2.64
N ALA A 140 -6.22 5.85 -3.74
CA ALA A 140 -5.81 5.16 -4.94
C ALA A 140 -6.33 5.81 -6.21
N LEU A 141 -5.51 5.74 -7.27
CA LEU A 141 -6.00 5.83 -8.63
C LEU A 141 -6.68 4.51 -8.99
N ILE A 142 -7.97 4.56 -9.26
CA ILE A 142 -8.76 3.43 -9.76
C ILE A 142 -8.99 3.65 -11.24
N LEU A 143 -8.61 2.68 -12.06
CA LEU A 143 -8.91 2.63 -13.49
C LEU A 143 -9.84 1.45 -13.77
N CYS A 144 -11.11 1.74 -13.97
CA CYS A 144 -12.12 0.75 -14.35
C CYS A 144 -12.16 0.62 -15.86
N LEU A 145 -12.07 -0.61 -16.37
CA LEU A 145 -12.25 -0.94 -17.78
C LEU A 145 -13.64 -1.55 -17.94
N GLY A 146 -14.53 -0.90 -18.71
CA GLY A 146 -15.91 -1.33 -18.85
C GLY A 146 -16.65 -1.43 -17.52
N SER A 147 -17.21 -2.60 -17.20
CA SER A 147 -17.93 -2.86 -15.95
C SER A 147 -17.04 -2.87 -14.70
N GLY A 148 -15.74 -3.18 -14.84
CA GLY A 148 -14.81 -3.31 -13.73
C GLY A 148 -15.07 -4.53 -12.81
N GLU A 149 -15.80 -5.53 -13.28
CA GLU A 149 -16.18 -6.72 -12.51
C GLU A 149 -15.16 -7.87 -12.57
N GLY A 150 -14.17 -7.75 -13.46
CA GLY A 150 -13.13 -8.75 -13.63
C GLY A 150 -12.01 -8.66 -12.59
N ASN A 151 -11.07 -9.60 -12.68
CA ASN A 151 -9.91 -9.67 -11.79
C ASN A 151 -9.05 -8.42 -11.85
N ASN A 152 -8.53 -8.06 -10.69
CA ASN A 152 -7.84 -6.83 -10.40
C ASN A 152 -6.32 -6.92 -10.58
N TRP A 153 -5.69 -5.78 -10.87
CA TRP A 153 -4.27 -5.58 -10.73
C TRP A 153 -4.02 -4.41 -9.76
N TRP A 154 -3.15 -4.62 -8.75
CA TRP A 154 -2.84 -3.64 -7.73
C TRP A 154 -1.37 -3.27 -7.71
N CYS A 155 -1.10 -1.99 -7.51
CA CYS A 155 0.26 -1.50 -7.34
C CYS A 155 0.34 -0.24 -6.47
N VAL A 156 1.49 0.45 -6.51
CA VAL A 156 1.79 1.68 -5.78
C VAL A 156 2.19 2.75 -6.78
N ALA A 157 1.43 3.86 -6.78
CA ALA A 157 1.71 5.02 -7.63
C ALA A 157 2.68 5.99 -6.95
N TYR A 158 2.61 6.11 -5.60
CA TYR A 158 3.55 6.93 -4.84
C TYR A 158 3.87 6.30 -3.46
N PRO A 159 5.15 6.20 -3.04
CA PRO A 159 6.30 6.30 -3.94
C PRO A 159 6.19 5.29 -5.08
N PRO A 160 6.73 5.56 -6.27
CA PRO A 160 6.43 4.79 -7.48
C PRO A 160 7.13 3.43 -7.53
N LEU A 161 6.84 2.53 -6.57
CA LEU A 161 7.54 1.25 -6.37
C LEU A 161 7.40 0.29 -7.55
N CYS A 162 6.25 0.30 -8.24
CA CYS A 162 6.03 -0.60 -9.37
C CYS A 162 6.64 -0.11 -10.69
N PHE A 163 7.10 1.11 -10.72
CA PHE A 163 7.62 1.73 -11.93
C PHE A 163 9.11 1.42 -12.15
N SER A 164 9.81 0.97 -11.10
CA SER A 164 11.22 0.56 -11.19
C SER A 164 11.42 -0.69 -12.04
N THR A 165 10.44 -1.60 -12.05
CA THR A 165 10.48 -2.89 -12.77
C THR A 165 9.74 -2.86 -14.10
N ALA A 166 8.89 -1.84 -14.35
CA ALA A 166 8.22 -1.68 -15.62
C ALA A 166 9.24 -1.39 -16.73
N GLY A 167 9.13 -2.10 -17.84
CA GLY A 167 10.03 -2.00 -18.99
C GLY A 167 9.93 -0.68 -19.77
N GLY A 168 9.63 0.43 -19.09
CA GLY A 168 9.41 1.74 -19.68
C GLY A 168 10.53 2.18 -20.63
N LYS A 169 10.15 2.67 -21.80
CA LYS A 169 11.07 3.13 -22.85
C LYS A 169 11.85 4.39 -22.48
N ASN A 170 11.50 5.05 -21.36
CA ASN A 170 12.04 6.35 -20.99
C ASN A 170 13.07 6.25 -19.86
N VAL A 171 14.32 5.96 -20.23
CA VAL A 171 15.46 5.72 -19.32
C VAL A 171 15.72 6.90 -18.38
N ALA A 172 15.53 8.16 -18.85
CA ALA A 172 15.80 9.36 -18.05
C ALA A 172 14.85 9.47 -16.85
N TYR A 173 13.55 9.25 -17.05
CA TYR A 173 12.57 9.29 -15.95
C TYR A 173 12.66 8.08 -15.03
N LYS A 174 13.09 6.91 -15.55
CA LYS A 174 13.35 5.74 -14.72
C LYS A 174 14.45 6.00 -13.71
N SER A 175 15.51 6.70 -14.10
CA SER A 175 16.61 7.11 -13.19
C SER A 175 16.09 8.03 -12.08
N LEU A 176 15.27 9.05 -12.42
CA LEU A 176 14.66 9.95 -11.43
C LEU A 176 13.74 9.21 -10.45
N ILE A 177 12.95 8.26 -10.93
CA ILE A 177 12.09 7.44 -10.07
C ILE A 177 12.90 6.60 -9.10
N LEU A 178 13.98 5.96 -9.57
CA LEU A 178 14.87 5.16 -8.71
C LEU A 178 15.54 6.03 -7.63
N GLU A 179 15.95 7.25 -7.98
CA GLU A 179 16.48 8.21 -7.02
C GLU A 179 15.45 8.59 -5.96
N ARG A 180 14.20 8.90 -6.35
CA ARG A 180 13.11 9.18 -5.41
C ARG A 180 12.78 8.01 -4.50
N ILE A 181 12.80 6.78 -5.02
CA ILE A 181 12.63 5.57 -4.21
C ILE A 181 13.78 5.43 -3.20
N ALA A 182 15.02 5.70 -3.62
CA ALA A 182 16.17 5.63 -2.75
C ALA A 182 16.11 6.68 -1.62
N GLU A 183 15.76 7.92 -1.93
CA GLU A 183 15.56 8.99 -0.94
C GLU A 183 14.44 8.66 0.06
N TRP A 184 13.34 8.10 -0.43
CA TRP A 184 12.23 7.67 0.43
C TRP A 184 12.65 6.51 1.36
N LYS A 185 13.35 5.49 0.82
CA LYS A 185 13.88 4.37 1.62
C LYS A 185 14.87 4.87 2.68
N ALA A 186 15.74 5.83 2.35
CA ALA A 186 16.71 6.41 3.28
C ALA A 186 16.02 7.14 4.44
N ARG A 187 15.00 7.95 4.16
CA ARG A 187 14.21 8.66 5.20
C ARG A 187 13.51 7.69 6.15
N ARG A 188 13.01 6.58 5.65
CA ARG A 188 12.30 5.59 6.45
C ARG A 188 13.22 4.73 7.34
N ASN A 189 14.48 4.54 6.95
CA ASN A 189 15.44 3.73 7.70
C ASN A 189 16.31 4.59 8.66
N GLY A 190 16.13 5.89 8.69
CA GLY A 190 16.86 6.84 9.53
C GLY A 190 16.15 7.29 10.81
N ASP A 191 14.93 6.80 11.06
CA ASP A 191 14.16 6.91 12.29
C ASP A 191 14.20 5.56 13.03
#